data_7b3e0524581b4dbbec808703293407b4
#
_entry.id   7b3e0524581b4dbbec808703293407b4
#
_cell.length_a   1.000
_cell.length_b   1.000
_cell.length_c   1.000
_cell.angle_alpha   90.00
_cell.angle_beta   90.00
_cell.angle_gamma   90.00
#
_symmetry.space_group_name_H-M   'P 1'
#
loop_
_entity.id
_entity.type
_entity.pdbx_description
1 polymer ?
#
loop_
_entity_poly.entity_id
_entity_poly.type
_entity_poly.pdbx_seq_one_letter_code
_entity_poly.pdbx_strand_id
1 'polypeptide(L)'
;MTTLEKKIEAVRVANLIIKQLTDTTDVNVLMSWGVRGHGAGYVRGRDGIEMPCLILDVSGLIHTGRVVVALNEGDDVYEVALYDVQGNRVGDWIGDVTCDMLGSLLDSLIERPKGMTDEDYKNLSEFDSFIKCLLDI
;
A
#
# COMPACT_ATOMS: atom_id res chain seq x y z
N MET A 1 -14.44 -23.34 1.70
CA MET A 1 -14.95 -21.94 1.67
C MET A 1 -15.53 -21.65 0.29
N THR A 2 -16.75 -21.12 0.24
CA THR A 2 -17.38 -20.75 -1.03
C THR A 2 -16.76 -19.49 -1.62
N THR A 3 -17.01 -19.21 -2.89
CA THR A 3 -16.55 -17.97 -3.55
C THR A 3 -17.07 -16.72 -2.83
N LEU A 4 -18.33 -16.76 -2.40
CA LEU A 4 -18.93 -15.64 -1.66
C LEU A 4 -18.26 -15.44 -0.30
N GLU A 5 -18.01 -16.54 0.43
CA GLU A 5 -17.32 -16.46 1.73
C GLU A 5 -15.92 -15.91 1.59
N LYS A 6 -15.18 -16.30 0.54
CA LYS A 6 -13.85 -15.74 0.25
C LYS A 6 -13.92 -14.24 -0.03
N LYS A 7 -14.89 -13.78 -0.81
CA LYS A 7 -15.06 -12.34 -1.10
C LYS A 7 -15.36 -11.56 0.18
N ILE A 8 -16.23 -12.09 1.03
CA ILE A 8 -16.57 -11.44 2.31
C ILE A 8 -15.33 -11.33 3.20
N GLU A 9 -14.54 -12.40 3.29
CA GLU A 9 -13.31 -12.39 4.08
C GLU A 9 -12.28 -11.41 3.53
N ALA A 10 -12.08 -11.37 2.21
CA ALA A 10 -11.15 -10.44 1.58
C ALA A 10 -11.53 -8.98 1.86
N VAL A 11 -12.82 -8.65 1.76
CA VAL A 11 -13.32 -7.30 2.06
C VAL A 11 -13.11 -6.97 3.54
N ARG A 12 -13.40 -7.92 4.43
CA ARG A 12 -13.22 -7.73 5.88
C ARG A 12 -11.75 -7.42 6.20
N VAL A 13 -10.83 -8.19 5.63
CA VAL A 13 -9.39 -7.99 5.85
C VAL A 13 -8.93 -6.66 5.23
N ALA A 14 -9.36 -6.34 4.02
CA ALA A 14 -9.02 -5.07 3.38
C ALA A 14 -9.49 -3.87 4.21
N ASN A 15 -10.70 -3.92 4.74
CA ASN A 15 -11.24 -2.86 5.59
C ASN A 15 -10.46 -2.75 6.91
N LEU A 16 -10.03 -3.87 7.49
CA LEU A 16 -9.18 -3.88 8.67
C LEU A 16 -7.84 -3.19 8.40
N ILE A 17 -7.22 -3.48 7.27
CA ILE A 17 -5.95 -2.87 6.88
C ILE A 17 -6.11 -1.36 6.68
N ILE A 18 -7.17 -0.94 5.99
CA ILE A 18 -7.49 0.48 5.79
C ILE A 18 -7.66 1.18 7.13
N LYS A 19 -8.40 0.56 8.05
CA LYS A 19 -8.61 1.13 9.39
C LYS A 19 -7.28 1.29 10.14
N GLN A 20 -6.44 0.28 10.12
CA GLN A 20 -5.12 0.34 10.76
C GLN A 20 -4.25 1.44 10.16
N LEU A 21 -4.25 1.58 8.83
CA LEU A 21 -3.51 2.63 8.16
C LEU A 21 -4.02 4.03 8.54
N THR A 22 -5.34 4.22 8.55
CA THR A 22 -5.92 5.53 8.90
C THR A 22 -5.74 5.87 10.38
N ASP A 23 -5.71 4.87 11.26
CA ASP A 23 -5.52 5.09 12.70
C ASP A 23 -4.06 5.37 13.07
N THR A 24 -3.10 4.88 12.28
CA THR A 24 -1.66 4.93 12.61
C THR A 24 -0.84 5.86 11.71
N THR A 25 -1.41 6.35 10.63
CA THR A 25 -0.70 7.15 9.64
C THR A 25 -1.36 8.51 9.49
N ASP A 26 -0.55 9.57 9.46
CA ASP A 26 -1.04 10.94 9.25
C ASP A 26 -1.79 11.05 7.93
N VAL A 27 -2.92 11.74 7.92
CA VAL A 27 -3.78 11.88 6.74
C VAL A 27 -3.02 12.54 5.57
N ASN A 28 -2.13 13.48 5.84
CA ASN A 28 -1.33 14.13 4.79
C ASN A 28 -0.37 13.14 4.13
N VAL A 29 0.18 12.22 4.89
CA VAL A 29 1.03 11.13 4.37
C VAL A 29 0.21 10.22 3.48
N LEU A 30 -0.96 9.79 3.92
CA LEU A 30 -1.86 8.95 3.13
C LEU A 30 -2.26 9.63 1.82
N MET A 31 -2.57 10.92 1.86
CA MET A 31 -2.93 11.69 0.68
C MET A 31 -1.78 11.82 -0.32
N SER A 32 -0.54 11.85 0.16
CA SER A 32 0.65 11.96 -0.69
C SER A 32 0.85 10.74 -1.60
N TRP A 33 0.29 9.59 -1.22
CA TRP A 33 0.43 8.36 -2.01
C TRP A 33 -0.35 8.38 -3.32
N GLY A 34 -1.22 9.34 -3.53
CA GLY A 34 -1.99 9.46 -4.76
C GLY A 34 -2.86 8.24 -5.03
N VAL A 35 -3.58 7.77 -4.01
CA VAL A 35 -4.46 6.61 -4.13
C VAL A 35 -5.61 6.95 -5.07
N ARG A 36 -5.69 6.21 -6.20
CA ARG A 36 -6.74 6.41 -7.22
C ARG A 36 -7.85 5.38 -7.11
N GLY A 37 -7.61 4.29 -6.41
CA GLY A 37 -8.58 3.23 -6.20
C GLY A 37 -8.06 2.19 -5.24
N HIS A 38 -8.97 1.35 -4.75
CA HIS A 38 -8.62 0.24 -3.88
C HIS A 38 -9.57 -0.92 -4.12
N GLY A 39 -9.11 -2.10 -3.77
CA GLY A 39 -9.90 -3.31 -3.89
C GLY A 39 -9.46 -4.36 -2.87
N ALA A 40 -10.21 -5.44 -2.83
CA ALA A 40 -9.94 -6.59 -1.98
C ALA A 40 -9.83 -7.83 -2.84
N GLY A 41 -8.97 -8.75 -2.45
CA GLY A 41 -8.79 -9.99 -3.19
C GLY A 41 -7.93 -10.99 -2.44
N TYR A 42 -7.43 -11.96 -3.17
CA TYR A 42 -6.50 -12.96 -2.69
C TYR A 42 -5.24 -12.95 -3.55
N VAL A 43 -4.11 -13.19 -2.93
CA VAL A 43 -2.82 -13.24 -3.62
C VAL A 43 -2.01 -14.39 -3.07
N ARG A 44 -1.17 -14.99 -3.91
CA ARG A 44 -0.19 -15.99 -3.46
C ARG A 44 1.12 -15.28 -3.16
N GLY A 45 1.57 -15.40 -1.91
CA GLY A 45 2.84 -14.84 -1.47
C GLY A 45 4.03 -15.69 -1.89
N ARG A 46 5.20 -15.34 -1.35
CA ARG A 46 6.46 -16.04 -1.64
C ARG A 46 6.44 -17.54 -1.29
N ASP A 47 5.62 -17.92 -0.33
CA ASP A 47 5.46 -19.34 0.09
C ASP A 47 4.42 -20.08 -0.74
N GLY A 48 3.77 -19.42 -1.71
CA GLY A 48 2.68 -20.00 -2.47
C GLY A 48 1.37 -20.11 -1.71
N ILE A 49 1.30 -19.61 -0.49
CA ILE A 49 0.09 -19.60 0.34
C ILE A 49 -0.82 -18.47 -0.11
N GLU A 50 -2.11 -18.78 -0.28
CA GLU A 50 -3.11 -17.81 -0.64
C GLU A 50 -3.49 -16.94 0.57
N MET A 51 -3.42 -15.62 0.42
CA MET A 51 -3.68 -14.67 1.49
C MET A 51 -4.72 -13.63 1.06
N PRO A 52 -5.67 -13.28 1.96
CA PRO A 52 -6.55 -12.14 1.71
C PRO A 52 -5.75 -10.85 1.73
N CYS A 53 -6.10 -9.91 0.86
CA CYS A 53 -5.29 -8.70 0.71
C CYS A 53 -6.11 -7.46 0.38
N LEU A 54 -5.50 -6.31 0.69
CA LEU A 54 -5.88 -5.00 0.19
C LEU A 54 -5.00 -4.67 -1.02
N ILE A 55 -5.63 -4.17 -2.07
CA ILE A 55 -4.94 -3.71 -3.27
C ILE A 55 -5.16 -2.21 -3.38
N LEU A 56 -4.08 -1.43 -3.43
CA LEU A 56 -4.12 0.03 -3.61
C LEU A 56 -3.53 0.38 -4.97
N ASP A 57 -4.22 1.25 -5.70
CA ASP A 57 -3.70 1.84 -6.93
C ASP A 57 -3.14 3.21 -6.58
N VAL A 58 -1.82 3.39 -6.69
CA VAL A 58 -1.12 4.57 -6.19
C VAL A 58 -0.33 5.29 -7.28
N SER A 59 -0.09 6.59 -7.05
CA SER A 59 0.75 7.42 -7.91
C SER A 59 1.63 8.30 -7.03
N GLY A 60 2.68 7.72 -6.47
CA GLY A 60 3.63 8.40 -5.60
C GLY A 60 4.89 8.85 -6.33
N LEU A 61 5.79 9.49 -5.61
CA LEU A 61 7.07 9.96 -6.15
C LEU A 61 8.00 8.81 -6.53
N ILE A 62 7.97 7.73 -5.76
CA ILE A 62 8.86 6.58 -5.95
C ILE A 62 8.18 5.49 -6.77
N HIS A 63 6.90 5.22 -6.48
CA HIS A 63 6.19 4.11 -7.09
C HIS A 63 4.82 4.55 -7.62
N THR A 64 4.57 4.22 -8.88
CA THR A 64 3.26 4.34 -9.52
C THR A 64 2.85 2.95 -9.99
N GLY A 65 1.66 2.52 -9.59
CA GLY A 65 1.15 1.19 -9.90
C GLY A 65 0.30 0.68 -8.75
N ARG A 66 0.45 -0.60 -8.41
CA ARG A 66 -0.33 -1.22 -7.34
C ARG A 66 0.55 -1.61 -6.17
N VAL A 67 -0.03 -1.48 -4.98
CA VAL A 67 0.54 -1.98 -3.73
C VAL A 67 -0.41 -3.02 -3.18
N VAL A 68 0.11 -4.21 -2.90
CA VAL A 68 -0.65 -5.30 -2.31
C VAL A 68 -0.20 -5.46 -0.87
N VAL A 69 -1.15 -5.37 0.06
CA VAL A 69 -0.92 -5.63 1.48
C VAL A 69 -1.72 -6.87 1.84
N ALA A 70 -1.05 -7.97 2.08
CA ALA A 70 -1.67 -9.27 2.34
C ALA A 70 -1.53 -9.65 3.81
N LEU A 71 -2.57 -10.27 4.37
CA LEU A 71 -2.54 -10.77 5.75
C LEU A 71 -2.09 -12.22 5.76
N ASN A 72 -0.96 -12.48 6.40
CA ASN A 72 -0.52 -13.83 6.74
C ASN A 72 -1.14 -14.19 8.09
N GLU A 73 -2.27 -14.89 8.06
CA GLU A 73 -3.03 -15.22 9.27
C GLU A 73 -2.29 -16.19 10.19
N GLY A 74 -1.47 -17.05 9.62
CA GLY A 74 -0.69 -18.01 10.40
C GLY A 74 0.31 -17.35 11.34
N ASP A 75 0.98 -16.29 10.87
CA ASP A 75 1.99 -15.57 11.63
C ASP A 75 1.48 -14.23 12.19
N ASP A 76 0.25 -13.85 11.87
CA ASP A 76 -0.39 -12.60 12.28
C ASP A 76 0.45 -11.36 11.90
N VAL A 77 0.98 -11.37 10.69
CA VAL A 77 1.77 -10.26 10.12
C VAL A 77 1.31 -9.98 8.70
N TYR A 78 1.73 -8.83 8.16
CA TYR A 78 1.46 -8.49 6.77
C TYR A 78 2.66 -8.82 5.88
N GLU A 79 2.35 -9.09 4.62
CA GLU A 79 3.34 -9.18 3.55
C GLU A 79 2.96 -8.16 2.49
N VAL A 80 3.96 -7.44 1.98
CA VAL A 80 3.75 -6.32 1.05
C VAL A 80 4.49 -6.60 -0.25
N ALA A 81 3.81 -6.34 -1.38
CA ALA A 81 4.41 -6.42 -2.70
C ALA A 81 3.99 -5.22 -3.54
N LEU A 82 4.89 -4.81 -4.44
CA LEU A 82 4.63 -3.75 -5.40
C LEU A 82 4.45 -4.34 -6.80
N TYR A 83 3.53 -3.79 -7.57
CA TYR A 83 3.30 -4.15 -8.97
C TYR A 83 3.29 -2.89 -9.83
N ASP A 84 3.86 -2.97 -11.02
CA ASP A 84 3.83 -1.86 -11.96
C ASP A 84 2.44 -1.75 -12.63
N VAL A 85 2.27 -0.73 -13.49
CA VAL A 85 0.99 -0.50 -14.17
C VAL A 85 0.61 -1.62 -15.15
N GLN A 86 1.57 -2.47 -15.51
CA GLN A 86 1.37 -3.60 -16.41
C GLN A 86 1.04 -4.88 -15.65
N GLY A 87 1.10 -4.86 -14.31
CA GLY A 87 0.79 -6.01 -13.46
C GLY A 87 1.98 -6.89 -13.13
N ASN A 88 3.20 -6.45 -13.42
CA ASN A 88 4.42 -7.19 -13.09
C ASN A 88 4.92 -6.78 -11.71
N ARG A 89 5.37 -7.77 -10.91
CA ARG A 89 5.90 -7.49 -9.58
C ARG A 89 7.23 -6.73 -9.67
N VAL A 90 7.37 -5.68 -8.87
CA VAL A 90 8.57 -4.88 -8.73
C VAL A 90 9.29 -5.27 -7.44
N GLY A 91 10.42 -5.93 -7.57
CA GLY A 91 11.19 -6.41 -6.41
C GLY A 91 10.58 -7.62 -5.74
N ASP A 92 11.07 -7.93 -4.55
CA ASP A 92 10.65 -9.09 -3.77
C ASP A 92 9.53 -8.73 -2.79
N TRP A 93 8.82 -9.76 -2.31
CA TRP A 93 7.88 -9.62 -1.21
C TRP A 93 8.61 -9.15 0.05
N ILE A 94 7.98 -8.24 0.80
CA ILE A 94 8.47 -7.79 2.11
C ILE A 94 7.57 -8.44 3.15
N GLY A 95 8.14 -9.31 3.98
CA GLY A 95 7.40 -10.05 5.00
C GLY A 95 7.60 -9.50 6.41
N ASP A 96 6.92 -10.12 7.36
CA ASP A 96 7.02 -9.83 8.79
C ASP A 96 6.70 -8.38 9.15
N VAL A 97 5.77 -7.78 8.43
CA VAL A 97 5.34 -6.39 8.66
C VAL A 97 4.21 -6.37 9.68
N THR A 98 4.42 -5.68 10.79
CA THR A 98 3.39 -5.49 11.81
C THR A 98 2.50 -4.29 11.48
N CYS A 99 1.31 -4.22 12.08
CA CYS A 99 0.35 -3.15 11.78
C CYS A 99 0.88 -1.75 12.11
N ASP A 100 1.72 -1.62 13.13
CA ASP A 100 2.33 -0.35 13.53
C ASP A 100 3.46 0.09 12.59
N MET A 101 4.06 -0.84 11.85
CA MET A 101 5.12 -0.56 10.87
C MET A 101 4.58 -0.26 9.47
N LEU A 102 3.36 -0.66 9.19
CA LEU A 102 2.81 -0.70 7.84
C LEU A 102 2.78 0.67 7.17
N GLY A 103 2.30 1.70 7.86
CA GLY A 103 2.20 3.06 7.32
C GLY A 103 3.56 3.63 6.91
N SER A 104 4.55 3.51 7.78
CA SER A 104 5.91 4.00 7.51
C SER A 104 6.58 3.23 6.38
N LEU A 105 6.37 1.91 6.32
CA LEU A 105 6.90 1.08 5.25
C LEU A 105 6.30 1.48 3.90
N LEU A 106 4.98 1.60 3.81
CA LEU A 106 4.32 1.98 2.56
C LEU A 106 4.76 3.37 2.12
N ASP A 107 4.89 4.32 3.04
CA ASP A 107 5.35 5.66 2.71
C ASP A 107 6.78 5.63 2.12
N SER A 108 7.67 4.83 2.68
CA SER A 108 9.03 4.67 2.17
C SER A 108 9.08 4.02 0.78
N LEU A 109 8.12 3.18 0.45
CA LEU A 109 8.05 2.50 -0.83
C LEU A 109 7.37 3.34 -1.92
N ILE A 110 6.41 4.18 -1.54
CA ILE A 110 5.54 4.90 -2.48
C ILE A 110 6.00 6.34 -2.67
N GLU A 111 6.32 7.05 -1.61
CA GLU A 111 6.46 8.50 -1.65
C GLU A 111 7.78 9.04 -1.10
N ARG A 112 8.28 8.53 0.03
CA ARG A 112 9.40 9.14 0.74
C ARG A 112 10.74 8.47 0.40
N PRO A 113 11.66 9.16 -0.31
CA PRO A 113 13.01 8.67 -0.54
C PRO A 113 13.77 8.45 0.78
N LYS A 114 14.63 7.43 0.80
CA LYS A 114 15.42 7.06 1.98
C LYS A 114 16.37 8.21 2.38
N GLY A 115 16.40 8.53 3.67
CA GLY A 115 17.28 9.57 4.21
C GLY A 115 16.71 10.98 4.15
N MET A 116 15.49 11.15 3.64
CA MET A 116 14.83 12.45 3.59
C MET A 116 14.31 12.85 4.96
N THR A 117 14.51 14.12 5.35
CA THR A 117 13.96 14.65 6.60
C THR A 117 12.46 14.93 6.44
N ASP A 118 11.75 15.09 7.58
CA ASP A 118 10.32 15.41 7.55
C ASP A 118 10.05 16.76 6.84
N GLU A 119 10.91 17.75 7.06
CA GLU A 119 10.78 19.04 6.40
C GLU A 119 11.00 18.94 4.90
N ASP A 120 12.06 18.22 4.48
CA ASP A 120 12.36 18.00 3.07
C ASP A 120 11.21 17.25 2.38
N TYR A 121 10.66 16.24 3.03
CA TYR A 121 9.55 15.46 2.52
C TYR A 121 8.30 16.31 2.32
N LYS A 122 7.98 17.14 3.32
CA LYS A 122 6.83 18.04 3.25
C LYS A 122 6.95 19.01 2.08
N ASN A 123 8.11 19.65 1.94
CA ASN A 123 8.36 20.60 0.86
C ASN A 123 8.27 19.95 -0.51
N LEU A 124 8.83 18.76 -0.65
CA LEU A 124 8.82 18.03 -1.91
C LEU A 124 7.42 17.55 -2.29
N SER A 125 6.66 17.06 -1.32
CA SER A 125 5.29 16.61 -1.55
C SER A 125 4.38 17.74 -1.99
N GLU A 126 4.50 18.92 -1.37
CA GLU A 126 3.75 20.13 -1.76
C GLU A 126 4.10 20.57 -3.17
N PHE A 127 5.39 20.56 -3.51
CA PHE A 127 5.86 20.95 -4.84
C PHE A 127 5.38 19.95 -5.92
N ASP A 128 5.47 18.65 -5.65
CA ASP A 128 5.03 17.61 -6.57
C ASP A 128 3.52 17.68 -6.81
N SER A 129 2.74 17.89 -5.75
CA SER A 129 1.29 18.06 -5.86
C SER A 129 0.93 19.28 -6.71
N PHE A 130 1.67 20.38 -6.56
CA PHE A 130 1.48 21.60 -7.36
C PHE A 130 1.76 21.31 -8.84
N ILE A 131 2.86 20.62 -9.15
CA ILE A 131 3.20 20.28 -10.53
C ILE A 131 2.18 19.33 -11.14
N LYS A 132 1.73 18.30 -10.41
CA LYS A 132 0.68 17.39 -10.88
C LYS A 132 -0.59 18.16 -11.21
N CYS A 133 -0.96 19.12 -10.39
CA CYS A 133 -2.13 19.97 -10.60
C CYS A 133 -2.02 20.79 -11.88
N LEU A 134 -0.84 21.32 -12.17
CA LEU A 134 -0.58 22.07 -13.40
C LEU A 134 -0.61 21.20 -14.65
N LEU A 135 -0.11 19.96 -14.54
CA LEU A 135 -0.04 19.03 -15.67
C LEU A 135 -1.39 18.40 -16.02
N ASP A 136 -2.31 18.36 -15.08
CA ASP A 136 -3.66 17.81 -15.28
C ASP A 136 -4.62 18.82 -15.93
N ILE A 137 -4.14 19.98 -16.31
CA ILE A 137 -4.91 21.00 -17.02
C ILE A 137 -4.94 20.69 -18.57
#